data_157c6c8d04c4887430c6236160b213f7
#
_entry.id   157c6c8d04c4887430c6236160b213f7
#
_cell.length_a   1.000
_cell.length_b   1.000
_cell.length_c   1.000
_cell.angle_alpha   90.00
_cell.angle_beta   90.00
_cell.angle_gamma   90.00
#
_symmetry.space_group_name_H-M   'P 1'
#
loop_
_entity.id
_entity.type
_entity.pdbx_description
1 polymer ?
#
loop_
_entity_poly.entity_id
_entity_poly.type
_entity_poly.pdbx_seq_one_letter_code
_entity_poly.pdbx_strand_id
1 'polypeptide(L)'
;MPEARLEVHDSLGRRPVPIDKAIFTIGRRSGNDLHLMGSDVSRDHAEIALVEGRFLVRDRGSRYGTFVNGTQIAEHPLSHGDRIQLGRTGGAEMIFLLDDAPVERQSTSAVGDLRQVAALLEGLRALGSGRVLDEVLALVMDSAIELTGAERGFIMLASDTGELEMKLARARGHVTLPGTRFETSRKIPEEVFATGEQKIVNDLLDGDLANVHMGTVALGIRHVLCTPLRLVRYVDRADASAEQKRIGVLYLDSREKGTLTSRATLAALDTLATEAAVAIENARLYRDSMEKARIEQELRIASQIQQALLPQGRKTGGFFDAMGASIPCRAIGGDFFEYLDLADGRFGFALGDVAGKGPPAALLTAVLQGIFVAQSFASSEPKETLSRINIALIHRSLESRFATAFFGVLSPDGGLSYCNAGHNPPMLIGRRGVMRLEEGGLILGMFDHVSYDQGNARLDPGDIIVVFSDGVSEALSATGEEFGESRLQAVLQQDLQGDPQEMLERVLEAVRVFTKGAAQNDDVTALIVRYSGAARA
;
A
#
# COMPACT_ATOMS: atom_id res chain seq x y z
N MET A 1 -40.33 11.52 34.34
CA MET A 1 -40.10 11.58 32.86
C MET A 1 -39.23 10.39 32.56
N PRO A 2 -39.42 9.68 31.43
CA PRO A 2 -38.43 8.70 31.04
C PRO A 2 -37.07 9.40 30.89
N GLU A 3 -36.04 8.86 31.52
CA GLU A 3 -34.71 9.40 31.43
C GLU A 3 -34.14 9.03 30.06
N ALA A 4 -33.70 10.04 29.30
CA ALA A 4 -33.13 9.85 27.98
C ALA A 4 -31.85 10.68 27.83
N ARG A 5 -30.91 10.20 27.00
CA ARG A 5 -29.65 10.88 26.70
C ARG A 5 -29.28 10.77 25.24
N LEU A 6 -28.48 11.71 24.79
CA LEU A 6 -27.78 11.64 23.50
C LEU A 6 -26.32 11.27 23.73
N GLU A 7 -25.82 10.32 22.99
CA GLU A 7 -24.40 10.10 22.87
C GLU A 7 -23.87 10.84 21.65
N VAL A 8 -23.17 11.95 21.90
CA VAL A 8 -22.76 12.93 20.87
C VAL A 8 -21.34 12.62 20.42
N HIS A 9 -21.16 12.52 19.09
CA HIS A 9 -19.86 12.42 18.43
C HIS A 9 -19.62 13.72 17.64
N ASP A 10 -18.72 14.55 18.12
CA ASP A 10 -18.31 15.80 17.48
C ASP A 10 -16.79 16.01 17.50
N SER A 11 -16.32 17.16 17.10
CA SER A 11 -14.89 17.54 17.10
C SER A 11 -14.25 17.56 18.50
N LEU A 12 -15.05 17.50 19.56
CA LEU A 12 -14.62 17.45 20.95
C LEU A 12 -14.54 16.00 21.49
N GLY A 13 -14.90 15.01 20.67
CA GLY A 13 -14.90 13.60 21.01
C GLY A 13 -16.29 13.04 21.33
N ARG A 14 -16.35 11.88 22.00
CA ARG A 14 -17.58 11.19 22.37
C ARG A 14 -17.98 11.57 23.81
N ARG A 15 -19.24 12.06 23.98
CA ARG A 15 -19.77 12.46 25.29
C ARG A 15 -21.27 12.19 25.43
N PRO A 16 -21.76 11.76 26.59
CA PRO A 16 -23.19 11.66 26.88
C PRO A 16 -23.75 13.05 27.26
N VAL A 17 -24.93 13.38 26.74
CA VAL A 17 -25.65 14.59 27.04
C VAL A 17 -27.08 14.22 27.45
N PRO A 18 -27.52 14.45 28.70
CA PRO A 18 -28.86 14.11 29.13
C PRO A 18 -29.91 15.02 28.47
N ILE A 19 -31.08 14.47 28.20
CA ILE A 19 -32.25 15.22 27.72
C ILE A 19 -33.12 15.47 28.96
N ASP A 20 -32.91 16.61 29.62
CA ASP A 20 -33.52 16.99 30.90
C ASP A 20 -34.71 17.95 30.76
N LYS A 21 -35.09 18.29 29.49
CA LYS A 21 -36.18 19.25 29.18
C LYS A 21 -37.23 18.64 28.29
N ALA A 22 -38.46 19.12 28.42
CA ALA A 22 -39.57 18.71 27.51
C ALA A 22 -39.34 19.10 26.06
N ILE A 23 -38.58 20.15 25.81
CA ILE A 23 -38.06 20.55 24.49
C ILE A 23 -36.57 20.79 24.63
N PHE A 24 -35.77 19.98 23.95
CA PHE A 24 -34.32 20.01 23.94
C PHE A 24 -33.81 20.48 22.58
N THR A 25 -33.15 21.64 22.54
CA THR A 25 -32.75 22.32 21.33
C THR A 25 -31.31 22.01 20.93
N ILE A 26 -31.06 21.85 19.60
CA ILE A 26 -29.78 21.45 19.06
C ILE A 26 -29.38 22.40 17.94
N GLY A 27 -28.15 22.93 17.97
CA GLY A 27 -27.69 23.81 16.91
C GLY A 27 -26.37 24.53 17.22
N ARG A 28 -25.92 25.36 16.27
CA ARG A 28 -24.64 26.08 16.36
C ARG A 28 -24.70 27.38 17.17
N ARG A 29 -25.88 27.81 17.63
CA ARG A 29 -26.01 28.96 18.53
C ARG A 29 -25.72 28.53 19.97
N SER A 30 -24.94 29.32 20.70
CA SER A 30 -24.56 29.05 22.10
C SER A 30 -25.75 29.00 23.07
N GLY A 31 -26.94 29.43 22.66
CA GLY A 31 -28.17 29.34 23.45
C GLY A 31 -28.95 28.04 23.31
N ASN A 32 -28.53 27.11 22.44
CA ASN A 32 -29.15 25.79 22.38
C ASN A 32 -28.69 24.90 23.53
N ASP A 33 -29.53 23.94 23.91
CA ASP A 33 -29.22 22.97 24.97
C ASP A 33 -28.04 22.08 24.58
N LEU A 34 -27.97 21.72 23.31
CA LEU A 34 -26.78 21.08 22.74
C LEU A 34 -26.14 22.00 21.68
N HIS A 35 -25.01 22.60 22.06
CA HIS A 35 -24.22 23.45 21.18
C HIS A 35 -23.18 22.62 20.41
N LEU A 36 -23.25 22.64 19.07
CA LEU A 36 -22.40 21.87 18.16
C LEU A 36 -21.69 22.77 17.14
N MET A 37 -20.36 22.63 17.02
CA MET A 37 -19.48 23.48 16.19
C MET A 37 -19.25 22.92 14.78
N GLY A 38 -20.26 22.39 14.09
CA GLY A 38 -20.12 21.87 12.72
C GLY A 38 -20.45 22.91 11.65
N SER A 39 -19.73 22.92 10.52
CA SER A 39 -20.02 23.79 9.37
C SER A 39 -21.41 23.56 8.78
N ASP A 40 -21.88 22.32 8.85
CA ASP A 40 -23.17 21.87 8.32
C ASP A 40 -24.31 22.00 9.33
N VAL A 41 -24.00 22.41 10.58
CA VAL A 41 -25.01 22.62 11.62
C VAL A 41 -25.56 24.05 11.57
N SER A 42 -26.87 24.19 11.39
CA SER A 42 -27.58 25.49 11.40
C SER A 42 -27.59 26.11 12.82
N ARG A 43 -27.81 27.41 12.95
CA ARG A 43 -27.88 28.12 14.25
C ARG A 43 -28.88 27.46 15.20
N ASP A 44 -30.09 27.21 14.73
CA ASP A 44 -31.14 26.42 15.34
C ASP A 44 -31.45 25.30 14.35
N HIS A 45 -30.91 24.08 14.60
CA HIS A 45 -30.93 23.01 13.59
C HIS A 45 -32.09 22.05 13.78
N ALA A 46 -32.20 21.50 14.96
CA ALA A 46 -33.21 20.52 15.33
C ALA A 46 -33.66 20.71 16.78
N GLU A 47 -34.76 20.07 17.14
CA GLU A 47 -35.22 19.95 18.52
C GLU A 47 -35.68 18.51 18.79
N ILE A 48 -35.53 18.06 20.03
CA ILE A 48 -36.14 16.83 20.52
C ILE A 48 -37.23 17.21 21.52
N ALA A 49 -38.47 16.85 21.23
CA ALA A 49 -39.64 17.17 22.06
C ALA A 49 -40.23 15.88 22.65
N LEU A 50 -40.60 15.92 23.91
CA LEU A 50 -41.37 14.86 24.56
C LEU A 50 -42.86 15.12 24.38
N VAL A 51 -43.54 14.34 23.52
CA VAL A 51 -44.96 14.48 23.18
C VAL A 51 -45.65 13.14 23.56
N GLU A 52 -46.69 13.20 24.38
CA GLU A 52 -47.46 12.01 24.81
C GLU A 52 -46.60 10.84 25.29
N GLY A 53 -45.50 11.14 25.98
CA GLY A 53 -44.59 10.13 26.52
C GLY A 53 -43.59 9.54 25.49
N ARG A 54 -43.54 10.07 24.27
CA ARG A 54 -42.59 9.68 23.23
C ARG A 54 -41.68 10.85 22.84
N PHE A 55 -40.43 10.55 22.59
CA PHE A 55 -39.49 11.53 22.07
C PHE A 55 -39.62 11.64 20.55
N LEU A 56 -39.75 12.87 20.05
CA LEU A 56 -39.78 13.17 18.63
C LEU A 56 -38.64 14.14 18.29
N VAL A 57 -37.87 13.84 17.27
CA VAL A 57 -36.92 14.80 16.70
C VAL A 57 -37.58 15.55 15.55
N ARG A 58 -37.40 16.90 15.51
CA ARG A 58 -37.92 17.79 14.48
C ARG A 58 -36.80 18.61 13.89
N ASP A 59 -36.76 18.70 12.58
CA ASP A 59 -35.90 19.67 11.87
C ASP A 59 -36.49 21.06 11.98
N ARG A 60 -35.69 22.08 12.31
CA ARG A 60 -36.12 23.47 12.48
C ARG A 60 -35.87 24.34 11.22
N GLY A 61 -36.02 23.78 10.03
CA GLY A 61 -35.71 24.44 8.78
C GLY A 61 -34.20 24.58 8.57
N SER A 62 -33.44 23.54 8.90
CA SER A 62 -32.01 23.54 8.75
C SER A 62 -31.58 23.61 7.29
N ARG A 63 -30.37 24.15 7.04
CA ARG A 63 -29.86 24.34 5.68
C ARG A 63 -29.52 23.01 4.98
N TYR A 64 -29.06 22.04 5.73
CA TYR A 64 -28.53 20.77 5.18
C TYR A 64 -29.33 19.53 5.63
N GLY A 65 -30.41 19.73 6.41
CA GLY A 65 -31.36 18.70 6.82
C GLY A 65 -30.91 17.93 8.07
N THR A 66 -31.89 17.33 8.74
CA THR A 66 -31.73 16.38 9.85
C THR A 66 -32.02 14.98 9.31
N PHE A 67 -31.22 14.01 9.66
CA PHE A 67 -31.34 12.62 9.22
C PHE A 67 -31.48 11.70 10.43
N VAL A 68 -32.38 10.72 10.34
CA VAL A 68 -32.49 9.62 11.30
C VAL A 68 -32.26 8.30 10.58
N ASN A 69 -31.27 7.54 11.03
CA ASN A 69 -30.87 6.25 10.41
C ASN A 69 -30.59 6.38 8.90
N GLY A 70 -30.00 7.51 8.48
CA GLY A 70 -29.67 7.81 7.08
C GLY A 70 -30.82 8.38 6.24
N THR A 71 -32.05 8.48 6.79
CA THR A 71 -33.22 9.05 6.10
C THR A 71 -33.45 10.49 6.52
N GLN A 72 -33.56 11.42 5.57
CA GLN A 72 -33.87 12.81 5.86
C GLN A 72 -35.30 12.97 6.38
N ILE A 73 -35.46 13.72 7.48
CA ILE A 73 -36.75 13.87 8.18
C ILE A 73 -37.12 15.33 8.36
N ALA A 74 -38.42 15.60 8.43
CA ALA A 74 -38.97 16.85 8.98
C ALA A 74 -39.33 16.64 10.47
N GLU A 75 -39.92 15.49 10.78
CA GLU A 75 -40.24 15.00 12.12
C GLU A 75 -40.16 13.48 12.15
N HIS A 76 -39.65 12.92 13.26
CA HIS A 76 -39.52 11.47 13.41
C HIS A 76 -39.60 11.05 14.89
N PRO A 77 -40.40 10.02 15.26
CA PRO A 77 -40.40 9.46 16.59
C PRO A 77 -39.10 8.70 16.86
N LEU A 78 -38.43 9.04 17.96
CA LEU A 78 -37.16 8.40 18.34
C LEU A 78 -37.37 7.11 19.12
N SER A 79 -36.64 6.09 18.73
CA SER A 79 -36.49 4.82 19.40
C SER A 79 -35.09 4.68 19.98
N HIS A 80 -34.93 3.86 21.03
CA HIS A 80 -33.61 3.58 21.60
C HIS A 80 -32.63 3.06 20.54
N GLY A 81 -31.46 3.68 20.42
CA GLY A 81 -30.43 3.34 19.43
C GLY A 81 -30.53 4.09 18.11
N ASP A 82 -31.53 4.96 17.88
CA ASP A 82 -31.63 5.75 16.67
C ASP A 82 -30.46 6.70 16.52
N ARG A 83 -29.90 6.74 15.31
CA ARG A 83 -28.80 7.62 14.92
C ARG A 83 -29.34 8.89 14.28
N ILE A 84 -29.04 10.03 14.90
CA ILE A 84 -29.42 11.36 14.43
C ILE A 84 -28.18 12.03 13.86
N GLN A 85 -28.26 12.44 12.60
CA GLN A 85 -27.18 13.16 11.92
C GLN A 85 -27.67 14.53 11.47
N LEU A 86 -26.88 15.58 11.73
CA LEU A 86 -27.15 16.95 11.33
C LEU A 86 -26.27 17.36 10.16
N GLY A 87 -26.86 17.56 8.98
CA GLY A 87 -26.12 17.87 7.76
C GLY A 87 -25.60 16.63 6.99
N ARG A 88 -24.94 16.82 5.84
CA ARG A 88 -24.55 15.73 4.93
C ARG A 88 -23.13 15.23 5.11
N THR A 89 -22.15 16.13 5.31
CA THR A 89 -20.72 15.78 5.40
C THR A 89 -20.05 16.73 6.39
N GLY A 90 -19.57 16.20 7.52
CA GLY A 90 -18.92 17.02 8.58
C GLY A 90 -19.88 17.61 9.62
N GLY A 91 -21.12 17.14 9.66
CA GLY A 91 -22.06 17.41 10.73
C GLY A 91 -21.84 16.51 11.96
N ALA A 92 -22.47 16.83 13.08
CA ALA A 92 -22.43 16.01 14.27
C ALA A 92 -23.34 14.78 14.13
N GLU A 93 -22.88 13.65 14.65
CA GLU A 93 -23.65 12.41 14.78
C GLU A 93 -23.99 12.15 16.25
N MET A 94 -25.23 11.72 16.52
CA MET A 94 -25.72 11.46 17.87
C MET A 94 -26.51 10.16 17.90
N ILE A 95 -26.43 9.41 19.00
CA ILE A 95 -27.24 8.23 19.24
C ILE A 95 -28.21 8.54 20.37
N PHE A 96 -29.50 8.32 20.16
CA PHE A 96 -30.54 8.50 21.16
C PHE A 96 -30.67 7.25 22.04
N LEU A 97 -30.59 7.41 23.35
CA LEU A 97 -30.65 6.32 24.34
C LEU A 97 -31.72 6.62 25.38
N LEU A 98 -32.58 5.62 25.67
CA LEU A 98 -33.55 5.64 26.81
C LEU A 98 -32.95 4.87 27.99
N ASP A 99 -32.90 5.47 29.16
CA ASP A 99 -32.33 4.84 30.37
C ASP A 99 -33.33 3.94 31.09
N ASP A 100 -34.65 4.10 30.85
CA ASP A 100 -35.74 3.30 31.41
C ASP A 100 -36.44 2.41 30.33
N ALA A 101 -35.72 1.78 29.43
CA ALA A 101 -36.28 0.61 28.77
C ALA A 101 -36.40 -0.49 29.83
N PRO A 102 -37.62 -0.98 30.18
CA PRO A 102 -37.73 -2.11 31.08
C PRO A 102 -36.92 -3.23 30.43
N VAL A 103 -35.85 -3.66 31.10
CA VAL A 103 -35.21 -4.93 30.82
C VAL A 103 -36.27 -5.95 31.22
N GLU A 104 -37.19 -6.30 30.26
CA GLU A 104 -37.89 -7.56 30.34
C GLU A 104 -36.79 -8.61 30.44
N ARG A 105 -36.61 -9.12 31.67
CA ARG A 105 -35.94 -10.39 31.88
C ARG A 105 -36.83 -11.46 31.25
N GLN A 106 -36.93 -11.44 29.95
CA GLN A 106 -37.28 -12.64 29.19
C GLN A 106 -36.11 -13.59 29.43
N SER A 107 -36.43 -14.73 29.98
CA SER A 107 -35.60 -15.92 29.95
C SER A 107 -35.21 -16.14 28.47
N THR A 108 -34.09 -15.52 28.08
CA THR A 108 -33.54 -15.60 26.70
C THR A 108 -33.22 -17.07 26.46
N SER A 109 -34.04 -17.72 25.67
CA SER A 109 -33.70 -19.02 25.13
C SER A 109 -32.45 -18.81 24.27
N ALA A 110 -31.46 -19.70 24.36
CA ALA A 110 -30.20 -19.65 23.60
C ALA A 110 -30.38 -19.44 22.08
N VAL A 111 -31.59 -19.60 21.56
CA VAL A 111 -32.02 -19.34 20.17
C VAL A 111 -32.18 -17.83 19.89
N GLY A 112 -32.53 -17.01 20.91
CA GLY A 112 -32.62 -15.55 20.78
C GLY A 112 -31.23 -14.92 20.65
N ASP A 113 -30.30 -15.38 21.48
CA ASP A 113 -28.91 -14.92 21.49
C ASP A 113 -28.17 -15.29 20.19
N LEU A 114 -28.42 -16.49 19.64
CA LEU A 114 -27.91 -16.92 18.35
C LEU A 114 -28.41 -16.05 17.17
N ARG A 115 -29.67 -15.60 17.19
CA ARG A 115 -30.21 -14.69 16.18
C ARG A 115 -29.58 -13.30 16.27
N GLN A 116 -29.31 -12.83 17.48
CA GLN A 116 -28.69 -11.53 17.69
C GLN A 116 -27.22 -11.53 17.27
N VAL A 117 -26.50 -12.61 17.57
CA VAL A 117 -25.13 -12.86 17.11
C VAL A 117 -25.09 -13.04 15.57
N ALA A 118 -26.03 -13.79 14.99
CA ALA A 118 -26.13 -13.94 13.55
C ALA A 118 -26.43 -12.61 12.84
N ALA A 119 -27.30 -11.78 13.40
CA ALA A 119 -27.60 -10.44 12.87
C ALA A 119 -26.39 -9.49 12.97
N LEU A 120 -25.61 -9.56 14.06
CA LEU A 120 -24.35 -8.83 14.22
C LEU A 120 -23.30 -9.30 13.20
N LEU A 121 -23.23 -10.61 12.94
CA LEU A 121 -22.30 -11.18 11.97
C LEU A 121 -22.72 -10.94 10.52
N GLU A 122 -24.03 -10.93 10.21
CA GLU A 122 -24.56 -10.45 8.92
C GLU A 122 -24.28 -8.95 8.74
N GLY A 123 -24.40 -8.15 9.80
CA GLY A 123 -23.96 -6.76 9.81
C GLY A 123 -22.46 -6.61 9.56
N LEU A 124 -21.63 -7.50 10.11
CA LEU A 124 -20.18 -7.58 9.82
C LEU A 124 -19.90 -8.00 8.37
N ARG A 125 -20.67 -8.93 7.81
CA ARG A 125 -20.59 -9.32 6.39
C ARG A 125 -21.05 -8.21 5.45
N ALA A 126 -22.13 -7.52 5.78
CA ALA A 126 -22.68 -6.41 4.97
C ALA A 126 -21.81 -5.13 5.04
N LEU A 127 -21.10 -4.92 6.13
CA LEU A 127 -20.08 -3.87 6.30
C LEU A 127 -18.73 -4.29 5.74
N GLY A 128 -18.67 -5.44 5.06
CA GLY A 128 -17.47 -5.96 4.45
C GLY A 128 -16.72 -4.88 3.67
N SER A 129 -15.45 -4.80 3.86
CA SER A 129 -14.45 -4.03 3.12
C SER A 129 -13.96 -2.70 3.69
N GLY A 130 -14.55 -2.11 4.73
CA GLY A 130 -14.10 -0.79 5.18
C GLY A 130 -13.65 -0.69 6.65
N ARG A 131 -13.85 -1.74 7.45
CA ARG A 131 -13.46 -1.68 8.87
C ARG A 131 -11.99 -2.05 9.06
N VAL A 132 -11.31 -1.23 9.86
CA VAL A 132 -9.95 -1.53 10.32
C VAL A 132 -10.00 -2.84 11.11
N LEU A 133 -8.99 -3.69 10.95
CA LEU A 133 -8.90 -5.00 11.63
C LEU A 133 -9.17 -4.89 13.14
N ASP A 134 -8.68 -3.82 13.77
CA ASP A 134 -8.85 -3.56 15.22
C ASP A 134 -10.32 -3.38 15.62
N GLU A 135 -11.17 -2.78 14.76
CA GLU A 135 -12.61 -2.65 15.03
C GLU A 135 -13.32 -4.01 14.95
N VAL A 136 -12.91 -4.86 14.01
CA VAL A 136 -13.45 -6.22 13.87
C VAL A 136 -13.07 -7.04 15.11
N LEU A 137 -11.81 -7.00 15.53
CA LEU A 137 -11.31 -7.69 16.71
C LEU A 137 -12.05 -7.23 17.97
N ALA A 138 -12.25 -5.92 18.12
CA ALA A 138 -12.98 -5.35 19.26
C ALA A 138 -14.43 -5.83 19.32
N LEU A 139 -15.13 -5.82 18.18
CA LEU A 139 -16.52 -6.26 18.09
C LEU A 139 -16.68 -7.76 18.41
N VAL A 140 -15.80 -8.59 17.83
CA VAL A 140 -15.78 -10.04 18.11
C VAL A 140 -15.54 -10.31 19.59
N MET A 141 -14.59 -9.60 20.20
CA MET A 141 -14.25 -9.80 21.61
C MET A 141 -15.39 -9.36 22.53
N ASP A 142 -15.98 -8.19 22.27
CA ASP A 142 -17.11 -7.69 23.04
C ASP A 142 -18.32 -8.64 22.95
N SER A 143 -18.65 -9.10 21.73
CA SER A 143 -19.72 -10.09 21.52
C SER A 143 -19.45 -11.41 22.25
N ALA A 144 -18.20 -11.89 22.24
CA ALA A 144 -17.82 -13.12 22.96
C ALA A 144 -17.95 -12.97 24.47
N ILE A 145 -17.53 -11.81 25.04
CA ILE A 145 -17.66 -11.50 26.46
C ILE A 145 -19.14 -11.40 26.87
N GLU A 146 -19.96 -10.70 26.08
CA GLU A 146 -21.39 -10.57 26.34
C GLU A 146 -22.14 -11.91 26.28
N LEU A 147 -21.86 -12.71 25.22
CA LEU A 147 -22.48 -14.03 25.02
C LEU A 147 -22.17 -14.99 26.17
N THR A 148 -20.93 -14.99 26.65
CA THR A 148 -20.45 -15.96 27.66
C THR A 148 -20.56 -15.45 29.08
N GLY A 149 -20.74 -14.14 29.29
CA GLY A 149 -20.65 -13.51 30.60
C GLY A 149 -19.23 -13.51 31.18
N ALA A 150 -18.19 -13.73 30.37
CA ALA A 150 -16.80 -13.66 30.81
C ALA A 150 -16.43 -12.28 31.35
N GLU A 151 -15.46 -12.20 32.25
CA GLU A 151 -14.97 -10.92 32.78
C GLU A 151 -14.07 -10.23 31.78
N ARG A 152 -13.26 -11.01 31.06
CA ARG A 152 -12.29 -10.51 30.09
C ARG A 152 -11.90 -11.58 29.07
N GLY A 153 -11.24 -11.17 28.00
CA GLY A 153 -10.71 -12.07 27.01
C GLY A 153 -9.68 -11.41 26.11
N PHE A 154 -9.08 -12.23 25.26
CA PHE A 154 -8.14 -11.77 24.24
C PHE A 154 -8.21 -12.60 22.96
N ILE A 155 -7.77 -12.00 21.88
CA ILE A 155 -7.57 -12.68 20.58
C ILE A 155 -6.09 -12.72 20.30
N MET A 156 -5.58 -13.92 19.99
CA MET A 156 -4.26 -14.12 19.41
C MET A 156 -4.43 -14.60 17.98
N LEU A 157 -3.66 -14.01 17.06
CA LEU A 157 -3.61 -14.41 15.66
C LEU A 157 -2.24 -14.99 15.32
N ALA A 158 -2.23 -15.97 14.43
CA ALA A 158 -1.00 -16.55 13.92
C ALA A 158 -0.29 -15.54 13.02
N SER A 159 1.03 -15.37 13.26
CA SER A 159 1.94 -14.67 12.38
C SER A 159 2.27 -15.52 11.14
N ASP A 160 3.01 -14.96 10.20
CA ASP A 160 3.49 -15.69 9.01
C ASP A 160 4.47 -16.82 9.38
N THR A 161 5.10 -16.74 10.55
CA THR A 161 5.97 -17.81 11.11
C THR A 161 5.18 -18.90 11.83
N GLY A 162 3.85 -18.74 12.00
CA GLY A 162 2.99 -19.67 12.71
C GLY A 162 2.95 -19.48 14.23
N GLU A 163 3.63 -18.48 14.76
CA GLU A 163 3.59 -18.13 16.19
C GLU A 163 2.35 -17.29 16.52
N LEU A 164 1.76 -17.53 17.70
CA LEU A 164 0.62 -16.76 18.19
C LEU A 164 1.04 -15.41 18.77
N GLU A 165 0.53 -14.34 18.20
CA GLU A 165 0.72 -12.96 18.67
C GLU A 165 -0.59 -12.41 19.25
N MET A 166 -0.51 -11.76 20.42
CA MET A 166 -1.65 -11.06 21.00
C MET A 166 -1.98 -9.82 20.17
N LYS A 167 -3.22 -9.75 19.68
CA LYS A 167 -3.67 -8.61 18.87
C LYS A 167 -4.61 -7.68 19.65
N LEU A 168 -5.46 -8.22 20.51
CA LEU A 168 -6.40 -7.43 21.30
C LEU A 168 -6.72 -8.13 22.60
N ALA A 169 -6.82 -7.37 23.71
CA ALA A 169 -7.36 -7.81 24.99
C ALA A 169 -8.44 -6.84 25.45
N ARG A 170 -9.58 -7.37 25.93
CA ARG A 170 -10.72 -6.58 26.39
C ARG A 170 -11.31 -7.14 27.66
N ALA A 171 -11.97 -6.26 28.44
CA ALA A 171 -12.76 -6.61 29.61
C ALA A 171 -14.22 -6.21 29.40
N ARG A 172 -15.10 -6.73 30.24
CA ARG A 172 -16.54 -6.38 30.30
C ARG A 172 -16.73 -4.86 30.31
N GLY A 173 -17.74 -4.35 29.62
CA GLY A 173 -18.00 -2.92 29.46
C GLY A 173 -17.16 -2.25 28.36
N HIS A 174 -16.71 -3.00 27.36
CA HIS A 174 -15.98 -2.52 26.17
C HIS A 174 -14.62 -1.87 26.49
N VAL A 175 -13.98 -2.29 27.59
CA VAL A 175 -12.70 -1.74 28.04
C VAL A 175 -11.53 -2.46 27.36
N THR A 176 -10.71 -1.74 26.60
CA THR A 176 -9.46 -2.28 26.04
C THR A 176 -8.40 -2.36 27.14
N LEU A 177 -7.80 -3.53 27.30
CA LEU A 177 -6.72 -3.78 28.24
C LEU A 177 -5.37 -3.61 27.53
N PRO A 178 -4.37 -2.94 28.15
CA PRO A 178 -3.04 -2.88 27.58
C PRO A 178 -2.42 -4.28 27.52
N GLY A 179 -1.85 -4.64 26.38
CA GLY A 179 -1.32 -5.99 26.12
C GLY A 179 -0.24 -6.47 27.11
N THR A 180 0.50 -5.54 27.71
CA THR A 180 1.52 -5.82 28.75
C THR A 180 0.95 -6.25 30.10
N ARG A 181 -0.36 -6.11 30.34
CA ARG A 181 -1.04 -6.49 31.59
C ARG A 181 -1.78 -7.82 31.51
N PHE A 182 -1.73 -8.51 30.37
CA PHE A 182 -2.39 -9.80 30.20
C PHE A 182 -1.38 -10.93 30.49
N GLU A 183 -1.04 -11.10 31.78
CA GLU A 183 -0.13 -12.16 32.24
C GLU A 183 -0.88 -13.49 32.42
N THR A 184 -1.36 -14.09 31.30
CA THR A 184 -1.91 -15.43 31.33
C THR A 184 -0.93 -16.45 30.76
N SER A 185 -1.08 -17.72 31.17
CA SER A 185 -0.31 -18.82 30.60
C SER A 185 -0.61 -18.96 29.10
N ARG A 186 0.42 -18.92 28.25
CA ARG A 186 0.31 -19.17 26.80
C ARG A 186 -0.02 -20.63 26.46
N LYS A 187 0.13 -21.55 27.41
CA LYS A 187 -0.03 -22.99 27.17
C LYS A 187 -1.41 -23.37 26.63
N ILE A 188 -2.49 -22.79 27.19
CA ILE A 188 -3.86 -23.10 26.73
C ILE A 188 -4.10 -22.57 25.32
N PRO A 189 -3.82 -21.29 24.98
CA PRO A 189 -3.90 -20.81 23.61
C PRO A 189 -3.09 -21.62 22.60
N GLU A 190 -1.84 -21.95 22.91
CA GLU A 190 -0.95 -22.71 22.04
C GLU A 190 -1.45 -24.15 21.81
N GLU A 191 -1.96 -24.81 22.87
CA GLU A 191 -2.55 -26.15 22.77
C GLU A 191 -3.81 -26.13 21.89
N VAL A 192 -4.72 -25.17 22.10
CA VAL A 192 -5.94 -25.02 21.30
C VAL A 192 -5.62 -24.69 19.85
N PHE A 193 -4.62 -23.89 19.61
CA PHE A 193 -4.15 -23.60 18.25
C PHE A 193 -3.53 -24.82 17.57
N ALA A 194 -2.73 -25.60 18.31
CA ALA A 194 -2.07 -26.80 17.80
C ALA A 194 -3.06 -27.94 17.52
N THR A 195 -4.01 -28.19 18.45
CA THR A 195 -5.00 -29.27 18.30
C THR A 195 -6.18 -28.90 17.41
N GLY A 196 -6.56 -27.61 17.39
CA GLY A 196 -7.79 -27.14 16.76
C GLY A 196 -9.05 -27.49 17.57
N GLU A 197 -8.93 -27.94 18.80
CA GLU A 197 -10.04 -28.30 19.67
C GLU A 197 -10.30 -27.23 20.72
N GLN A 198 -11.58 -26.93 20.99
CA GLN A 198 -11.98 -26.01 22.03
C GLN A 198 -11.60 -26.59 23.40
N LYS A 199 -11.02 -25.76 24.28
CA LYS A 199 -10.65 -26.16 25.64
C LYS A 199 -11.40 -25.36 26.68
N ILE A 200 -11.98 -26.11 27.66
CA ILE A 200 -12.74 -25.57 28.78
C ILE A 200 -12.07 -26.03 30.07
N VAL A 201 -11.78 -25.11 30.95
CA VAL A 201 -11.29 -25.40 32.30
C VAL A 201 -12.28 -24.81 33.29
N ASN A 202 -12.96 -25.68 34.04
CA ASN A 202 -14.04 -25.30 34.97
C ASN A 202 -13.56 -24.83 36.31
N ASP A 203 -12.41 -25.28 36.81
CA ASP A 203 -11.72 -24.74 37.97
C ASP A 203 -10.21 -24.97 37.85
N LEU A 204 -9.44 -23.92 37.69
CA LEU A 204 -7.97 -23.98 37.65
C LEU A 204 -7.33 -24.27 39.00
N LEU A 205 -8.12 -24.17 40.08
CA LEU A 205 -7.63 -24.42 41.45
C LEU A 205 -7.75 -25.88 41.87
N ASP A 206 -8.45 -26.72 41.07
CA ASP A 206 -8.61 -28.14 41.33
C ASP A 206 -7.40 -28.94 40.82
N GLY A 207 -6.69 -29.59 41.74
CA GLY A 207 -5.71 -30.63 41.49
C GLY A 207 -4.42 -30.19 40.77
N ASP A 208 -3.91 -31.09 39.88
CA ASP A 208 -2.64 -30.92 39.16
C ASP A 208 -2.59 -29.73 38.20
N LEU A 209 -3.73 -29.18 37.79
CA LEU A 209 -3.83 -28.05 36.87
C LEU A 209 -3.29 -26.76 37.47
N ALA A 210 -3.38 -26.56 38.79
CA ALA A 210 -2.88 -25.38 39.49
C ALA A 210 -1.35 -25.23 39.33
N ASN A 211 -0.63 -26.34 39.34
CA ASN A 211 0.84 -26.38 39.15
C ASN A 211 1.29 -26.11 37.71
N VAL A 212 0.45 -26.44 36.74
CA VAL A 212 0.74 -26.27 35.31
C VAL A 212 0.49 -24.82 34.85
N HIS A 213 -0.45 -24.11 35.50
CA HIS A 213 -0.92 -22.78 35.09
C HIS A 213 -0.73 -21.72 36.18
N MET A 214 0.39 -21.77 36.91
CA MET A 214 0.67 -20.89 38.08
C MET A 214 0.45 -19.38 37.79
N GLY A 215 0.82 -18.88 36.62
CA GLY A 215 0.58 -17.47 36.25
C GLY A 215 -0.90 -17.10 36.19
N THR A 216 -1.74 -17.99 35.69
CA THR A 216 -3.20 -17.78 35.56
C THR A 216 -3.88 -17.90 36.93
N VAL A 217 -3.43 -18.83 37.75
CA VAL A 217 -3.90 -19.04 39.13
C VAL A 217 -3.56 -17.84 40.03
N ALA A 218 -2.37 -17.26 39.89
CA ALA A 218 -1.93 -16.08 40.64
C ALA A 218 -2.82 -14.85 40.40
N LEU A 219 -3.53 -14.79 39.26
CA LEU A 219 -4.49 -13.75 38.93
C LEU A 219 -5.92 -14.01 39.50
N GLY A 220 -6.12 -15.12 40.20
CA GLY A 220 -7.40 -15.54 40.76
C GLY A 220 -8.40 -16.05 39.71
N ILE A 221 -7.93 -16.38 38.51
CA ILE A 221 -8.78 -16.92 37.43
C ILE A 221 -9.14 -18.35 37.75
N ARG A 222 -10.44 -18.68 37.64
CA ARG A 222 -10.96 -20.02 37.90
C ARG A 222 -11.41 -20.71 36.62
N HIS A 223 -12.11 -19.98 35.76
CA HIS A 223 -12.75 -20.52 34.57
C HIS A 223 -12.06 -19.99 33.32
N VAL A 224 -11.71 -20.87 32.39
CA VAL A 224 -11.12 -20.51 31.12
C VAL A 224 -11.87 -21.23 29.99
N LEU A 225 -12.13 -20.49 28.95
CA LEU A 225 -12.68 -20.99 27.69
C LEU A 225 -11.83 -20.47 26.55
N CYS A 226 -11.25 -21.38 25.80
CA CYS A 226 -10.43 -21.04 24.64
C CYS A 226 -10.95 -21.81 23.41
N THR A 227 -11.23 -21.08 22.32
CA THR A 227 -11.74 -21.66 21.09
C THR A 227 -10.86 -21.26 19.89
N PRO A 228 -10.57 -22.15 18.94
CA PRO A 228 -9.79 -21.83 17.76
C PRO A 228 -10.61 -20.99 16.77
N LEU A 229 -9.96 -20.04 16.12
CA LEU A 229 -10.49 -19.29 14.98
C LEU A 229 -10.15 -20.07 13.71
N ARG A 230 -11.17 -20.70 13.10
CA ARG A 230 -11.03 -21.62 11.96
C ARG A 230 -11.64 -21.04 10.70
N LEU A 231 -10.90 -21.09 9.59
CA LEU A 231 -11.42 -20.82 8.25
C LEU A 231 -11.88 -22.13 7.62
N VAL A 232 -13.17 -22.21 7.31
CA VAL A 232 -13.71 -23.32 6.52
C VAL A 232 -13.46 -23.01 5.05
N ARG A 233 -12.51 -23.69 4.41
CA ARG A 233 -12.32 -23.61 2.97
C ARG A 233 -13.23 -24.63 2.29
N TYR A 234 -14.16 -24.17 1.48
CA TYR A 234 -14.83 -25.02 0.51
C TYR A 234 -13.84 -25.29 -0.63
N VAL A 235 -13.31 -26.50 -0.71
CA VAL A 235 -12.45 -26.93 -1.82
C VAL A 235 -13.32 -27.67 -2.81
N ASP A 236 -13.36 -27.17 -4.06
CA ASP A 236 -14.14 -27.77 -5.17
C ASP A 236 -13.61 -29.15 -5.64
N ARG A 237 -12.72 -29.79 -4.89
CA ARG A 237 -12.19 -31.12 -5.21
C ARG A 237 -12.59 -32.13 -4.13
N ALA A 238 -13.28 -33.16 -4.53
CA ALA A 238 -13.80 -34.23 -3.67
C ALA A 238 -12.73 -35.07 -2.91
N ASP A 239 -11.46 -34.91 -3.23
CA ASP A 239 -10.34 -35.69 -2.65
C ASP A 239 -9.42 -34.93 -1.68
N ALA A 240 -9.66 -33.64 -1.43
CA ALA A 240 -8.90 -32.91 -0.44
C ALA A 240 -9.67 -32.94 0.88
N SER A 241 -9.14 -33.63 1.90
CA SER A 241 -9.55 -33.43 3.29
C SER A 241 -9.60 -31.93 3.55
N ALA A 242 -10.74 -31.40 3.97
CA ALA A 242 -10.93 -29.96 4.21
C ALA A 242 -9.94 -29.53 5.30
N GLU A 243 -8.77 -29.07 4.89
CA GLU A 243 -7.74 -28.56 5.78
C GLU A 243 -8.26 -27.25 6.36
N GLN A 244 -8.75 -27.31 7.58
CA GLN A 244 -9.24 -26.16 8.31
C GLN A 244 -8.03 -25.29 8.69
N LYS A 245 -7.78 -24.23 7.92
CA LYS A 245 -6.73 -23.25 8.26
C LYS A 245 -7.13 -22.56 9.56
N ARG A 246 -6.32 -22.73 10.60
CA ARG A 246 -6.45 -21.99 11.86
C ARG A 246 -5.72 -20.65 11.74
N ILE A 247 -6.39 -19.54 12.04
CA ILE A 247 -5.80 -18.21 11.96
C ILE A 247 -5.48 -17.64 13.35
N GLY A 248 -5.94 -18.29 14.42
CA GLY A 248 -5.69 -17.84 15.78
C GLY A 248 -6.58 -18.52 16.80
N VAL A 249 -6.69 -17.90 17.95
CA VAL A 249 -7.53 -18.33 19.07
C VAL A 249 -8.26 -17.16 19.71
N LEU A 250 -9.44 -17.43 20.24
CA LEU A 250 -10.23 -16.56 21.10
C LEU A 250 -10.21 -17.14 22.51
N TYR A 251 -9.72 -16.40 23.48
CA TYR A 251 -9.59 -16.80 24.87
C TYR A 251 -10.46 -15.92 25.77
N LEU A 252 -11.16 -16.55 26.70
CA LEU A 252 -12.03 -15.90 27.67
C LEU A 252 -11.73 -16.44 29.06
N ASP A 253 -11.77 -15.58 30.07
CA ASP A 253 -11.63 -16.00 31.46
C ASP A 253 -12.58 -15.29 32.42
N SER A 254 -12.82 -15.94 33.57
CA SER A 254 -13.65 -15.40 34.65
C SER A 254 -13.19 -15.93 36.02
N ARG A 255 -13.36 -15.13 37.04
CA ARG A 255 -13.17 -15.48 38.44
C ARG A 255 -14.44 -16.01 39.09
N GLU A 256 -15.61 -15.69 38.50
CA GLU A 256 -16.92 -16.10 38.98
C GLU A 256 -17.29 -17.51 38.57
N LYS A 257 -17.84 -18.30 39.51
CA LYS A 257 -18.20 -19.70 39.26
C LYS A 257 -19.45 -19.78 38.38
N GLY A 258 -19.37 -20.54 37.29
CA GLY A 258 -20.58 -21.00 36.57
C GLY A 258 -20.98 -20.22 35.32
N THR A 259 -20.22 -19.20 34.87
CA THR A 259 -20.62 -18.34 33.73
C THR A 259 -20.34 -18.92 32.36
N LEU A 260 -19.38 -19.86 32.17
CA LEU A 260 -18.84 -20.26 30.88
C LEU A 260 -19.27 -21.67 30.39
N THR A 261 -20.16 -22.41 31.09
CA THR A 261 -20.28 -23.87 30.95
C THR A 261 -21.57 -24.40 30.31
N SER A 262 -22.49 -23.53 29.89
CA SER A 262 -23.73 -23.99 29.26
C SER A 262 -23.44 -24.55 27.85
N ARG A 263 -24.01 -25.72 27.52
CA ARG A 263 -23.84 -26.37 26.20
C ARG A 263 -24.29 -25.47 25.06
N ALA A 264 -25.31 -24.66 25.27
CA ALA A 264 -25.82 -23.69 24.31
C ALA A 264 -24.85 -22.54 24.08
N THR A 265 -24.25 -21.99 25.15
CA THR A 265 -23.23 -20.94 25.10
C THR A 265 -21.99 -21.41 24.33
N LEU A 266 -21.56 -22.65 24.54
CA LEU A 266 -20.40 -23.23 23.86
C LEU A 266 -20.62 -23.37 22.34
N ALA A 267 -21.81 -23.86 21.94
CA ALA A 267 -22.18 -23.97 20.52
C ALA A 267 -22.29 -22.60 19.84
N ALA A 268 -22.85 -21.62 20.55
CA ALA A 268 -22.94 -20.24 20.06
C ALA A 268 -21.56 -19.59 19.90
N LEU A 269 -20.63 -19.83 20.84
CA LEU A 269 -19.27 -19.33 20.76
C LEU A 269 -18.48 -19.99 19.62
N ASP A 270 -18.64 -21.28 19.36
CA ASP A 270 -17.99 -21.96 18.23
C ASP A 270 -18.48 -21.39 16.89
N THR A 271 -19.78 -21.10 16.77
CA THR A 271 -20.35 -20.39 15.62
C THR A 271 -19.78 -18.99 15.48
N LEU A 272 -19.74 -18.21 16.58
CA LEU A 272 -19.14 -16.87 16.60
C LEU A 272 -17.67 -16.91 16.19
N ALA A 273 -16.90 -17.87 16.71
CA ALA A 273 -15.47 -18.01 16.41
C ALA A 273 -15.23 -18.33 14.92
N THR A 274 -16.09 -19.16 14.32
CA THR A 274 -16.01 -19.50 12.88
C THR A 274 -16.31 -18.29 12.01
N GLU A 275 -17.39 -17.57 12.29
CA GLU A 275 -17.75 -16.35 11.56
C GLU A 275 -16.74 -15.22 11.79
N ALA A 276 -16.26 -15.10 13.02
CA ALA A 276 -15.20 -14.14 13.38
C ALA A 276 -13.91 -14.42 12.60
N ALA A 277 -13.54 -15.69 12.43
CA ALA A 277 -12.36 -16.05 11.64
C ALA A 277 -12.48 -15.54 10.20
N VAL A 278 -13.65 -15.69 9.57
CA VAL A 278 -13.91 -15.17 8.22
C VAL A 278 -13.84 -13.63 8.20
N ALA A 279 -14.46 -12.96 9.16
CA ALA A 279 -14.46 -11.49 9.23
C ALA A 279 -13.05 -10.93 9.45
N ILE A 280 -12.27 -11.55 10.33
CA ILE A 280 -10.87 -11.18 10.61
C ILE A 280 -9.98 -11.35 9.36
N GLU A 281 -10.10 -12.50 8.68
CA GLU A 281 -9.31 -12.75 7.46
C GLU A 281 -9.70 -11.78 6.34
N ASN A 282 -10.99 -11.50 6.15
CA ASN A 282 -11.45 -10.50 5.18
C ASN A 282 -10.90 -9.10 5.51
N ALA A 283 -10.93 -8.67 6.78
CA ALA A 283 -10.37 -7.39 7.20
C ALA A 283 -8.85 -7.33 6.98
N ARG A 284 -8.12 -8.44 7.21
CA ARG A 284 -6.69 -8.56 6.94
C ARG A 284 -6.42 -8.43 5.43
N LEU A 285 -7.11 -9.21 4.61
CA LEU A 285 -6.96 -9.18 3.15
C LEU A 285 -7.30 -7.81 2.57
N TYR A 286 -8.34 -7.15 3.10
CA TYR A 286 -8.70 -5.80 2.69
C TYR A 286 -7.60 -4.79 3.01
N ARG A 287 -7.07 -4.82 4.24
CA ARG A 287 -5.96 -3.95 4.66
C ARG A 287 -4.74 -4.16 3.77
N ASP A 288 -4.36 -5.41 3.53
CA ASP A 288 -3.20 -5.75 2.71
C ASP A 288 -3.41 -5.30 1.23
N SER A 289 -4.64 -5.43 0.72
CA SER A 289 -5.02 -4.92 -0.62
C SER A 289 -4.96 -3.40 -0.70
N MET A 290 -5.43 -2.69 0.32
CA MET A 290 -5.36 -1.22 0.37
C MET A 290 -3.93 -0.71 0.45
N GLU A 291 -3.08 -1.36 1.26
CA GLU A 291 -1.66 -1.00 1.37
C GLU A 291 -0.94 -1.25 0.03
N LYS A 292 -1.23 -2.39 -0.62
CA LYS A 292 -0.68 -2.69 -1.96
C LYS A 292 -1.13 -1.65 -2.98
N ALA A 293 -2.41 -1.29 -3.01
CA ALA A 293 -2.94 -0.27 -3.92
C ALA A 293 -2.31 1.11 -3.68
N ARG A 294 -2.06 1.46 -2.40
CA ARG A 294 -1.36 2.69 -2.04
C ARG A 294 0.08 2.70 -2.56
N ILE A 295 0.84 1.62 -2.33
CA ILE A 295 2.21 1.49 -2.84
C ILE A 295 2.24 1.56 -4.38
N GLU A 296 1.31 0.88 -5.06
CA GLU A 296 1.20 0.93 -6.52
C GLU A 296 0.90 2.35 -7.02
N GLN A 297 0.07 3.11 -6.31
CA GLN A 297 -0.22 4.51 -6.64
C GLN A 297 1.01 5.41 -6.44
N GLU A 298 1.76 5.24 -5.34
CA GLU A 298 2.99 6.00 -5.08
C GLU A 298 4.05 5.70 -6.15
N LEU A 299 4.21 4.43 -6.55
CA LEU A 299 5.11 4.03 -7.64
C LEU A 299 4.68 4.59 -8.99
N ARG A 300 3.38 4.68 -9.27
CA ARG A 300 2.86 5.29 -10.50
C ARG A 300 3.21 6.78 -10.58
N ILE A 301 3.08 7.50 -9.46
CA ILE A 301 3.47 8.92 -9.39
C ILE A 301 4.99 9.07 -9.61
N ALA A 302 5.80 8.23 -8.98
CA ALA A 302 7.25 8.22 -9.17
C ALA A 302 7.63 7.94 -10.64
N SER A 303 6.94 7.02 -11.30
CA SER A 303 7.10 6.72 -12.74
C SER A 303 6.80 7.95 -13.61
N GLN A 304 5.70 8.64 -13.35
CA GLN A 304 5.35 9.86 -14.10
C GLN A 304 6.41 10.95 -13.94
N ILE A 305 6.96 11.12 -12.73
CA ILE A 305 8.04 12.08 -12.49
C ILE A 305 9.30 11.65 -13.26
N GLN A 306 9.70 10.38 -13.18
CA GLN A 306 10.88 9.87 -13.90
C GLN A 306 10.75 10.04 -15.41
N GLN A 307 9.59 9.69 -15.98
CA GLN A 307 9.33 9.88 -17.42
C GLN A 307 9.36 11.36 -17.84
N ALA A 308 8.93 12.27 -16.95
CA ALA A 308 8.99 13.71 -17.20
C ALA A 308 10.42 14.28 -17.15
N LEU A 309 11.36 13.59 -16.47
CA LEU A 309 12.78 13.95 -16.44
C LEU A 309 13.52 13.50 -17.70
N LEU A 310 13.06 12.43 -18.38
CA LEU A 310 13.65 11.99 -19.62
C LEU A 310 13.40 13.02 -20.74
N PRO A 311 14.37 13.25 -21.63
CA PRO A 311 14.16 14.09 -22.79
C PRO A 311 12.95 13.65 -23.60
N GLN A 312 12.07 14.57 -23.93
CA GLN A 312 10.85 14.30 -24.67
C GLN A 312 11.07 14.52 -26.16
N GLY A 313 10.76 13.49 -26.96
CA GLY A 313 10.73 13.58 -28.40
C GLY A 313 12.11 13.62 -29.05
N ARG A 314 12.08 14.02 -30.32
CA ARG A 314 13.24 14.16 -31.20
C ARG A 314 13.99 15.45 -30.92
N LYS A 315 15.31 15.40 -30.88
CA LYS A 315 16.19 16.54 -30.78
C LYS A 315 16.94 16.76 -32.10
N THR A 316 16.72 17.90 -32.73
CA THR A 316 17.37 18.25 -34.00
C THR A 316 18.21 19.50 -33.84
N GLY A 317 19.37 19.52 -34.48
CA GLY A 317 20.23 20.69 -34.59
C GLY A 317 20.70 20.89 -36.02
N GLY A 318 21.52 21.93 -36.27
CA GLY A 318 22.01 22.25 -37.64
C GLY A 318 22.89 21.17 -38.27
N PHE A 319 23.40 20.21 -37.49
CA PHE A 319 24.33 19.18 -37.95
C PHE A 319 23.98 17.78 -37.41
N PHE A 320 22.96 17.63 -36.59
CA PHE A 320 22.57 16.36 -36.01
C PHE A 320 21.06 16.20 -35.95
N ASP A 321 20.66 14.96 -35.76
CA ASP A 321 19.31 14.54 -35.52
C ASP A 321 19.33 13.34 -34.54
N ALA A 322 18.67 13.45 -33.40
CA ALA A 322 18.72 12.45 -32.34
C ALA A 322 17.32 12.03 -31.88
N MET A 323 17.16 10.76 -31.60
CA MET A 323 15.95 10.18 -31.04
C MET A 323 16.30 9.08 -30.05
N GLY A 324 15.76 9.16 -28.82
CA GLY A 324 15.91 8.17 -27.77
C GLY A 324 14.57 7.74 -27.19
N ALA A 325 14.54 6.53 -26.67
CA ALA A 325 13.41 6.00 -25.92
C ALA A 325 13.88 5.04 -24.83
N SER A 326 13.17 5.01 -23.72
CA SER A 326 13.38 4.09 -22.61
C SER A 326 12.05 3.45 -22.22
N ILE A 327 12.03 2.11 -22.19
CA ILE A 327 10.88 1.28 -21.80
C ILE A 327 11.27 0.52 -20.54
N PRO A 328 10.81 0.95 -19.34
CA PRO A 328 11.19 0.30 -18.10
C PRO A 328 10.56 -1.08 -17.98
N CYS A 329 11.28 -2.02 -17.38
CA CYS A 329 10.80 -3.39 -17.12
C CYS A 329 9.83 -3.46 -15.93
N ARG A 330 9.83 -2.44 -15.07
CA ARG A 330 8.92 -2.27 -13.93
C ARG A 330 8.23 -0.91 -14.01
N ALA A 331 7.53 -0.52 -12.93
CA ALA A 331 6.90 0.79 -12.86
C ALA A 331 7.89 1.95 -13.05
N ILE A 332 9.13 1.78 -12.57
CA ILE A 332 10.25 2.73 -12.67
C ILE A 332 11.52 1.98 -13.02
N GLY A 333 12.39 2.62 -13.84
CA GLY A 333 13.60 2.04 -14.40
C GLY A 333 14.90 2.56 -13.77
N GLY A 334 16.01 1.87 -14.08
CA GLY A 334 17.38 2.27 -13.79
C GLY A 334 18.02 3.06 -14.93
N ASP A 335 17.54 2.85 -16.14
CA ASP A 335 18.06 3.47 -17.35
C ASP A 335 17.69 4.96 -17.48
N PHE A 336 18.59 5.71 -18.09
CA PHE A 336 18.33 7.09 -18.53
C PHE A 336 19.08 7.40 -19.82
N PHE A 337 18.60 8.39 -20.57
CA PHE A 337 19.36 9.05 -21.63
C PHE A 337 19.18 10.56 -21.50
N GLU A 338 20.10 11.34 -22.11
CA GLU A 338 20.11 12.79 -22.00
C GLU A 338 20.62 13.45 -23.30
N TYR A 339 20.07 14.63 -23.60
CA TYR A 339 20.50 15.53 -24.65
C TYR A 339 21.02 16.83 -24.07
N LEU A 340 22.22 17.24 -24.44
CA LEU A 340 22.88 18.42 -23.88
C LEU A 340 23.26 19.40 -24.99
N ASP A 341 22.67 20.59 -24.97
CA ASP A 341 23.15 21.70 -25.80
C ASP A 341 24.34 22.33 -25.08
N LEU A 342 25.56 22.14 -25.61
CA LEU A 342 26.76 22.67 -24.99
C LEU A 342 26.96 24.13 -25.38
N ALA A 343 27.53 24.93 -24.44
CA ALA A 343 27.69 26.37 -24.60
C ALA A 343 28.54 26.79 -25.82
N ASP A 344 29.38 25.87 -26.31
CA ASP A 344 30.25 26.07 -27.49
C ASP A 344 29.59 25.62 -28.82
N GLY A 345 28.29 25.29 -28.79
CA GLY A 345 27.51 24.90 -29.94
C GLY A 345 27.68 23.45 -30.35
N ARG A 346 28.39 22.61 -29.57
CA ARG A 346 28.45 21.17 -29.73
C ARG A 346 27.23 20.49 -29.14
N PHE A 347 26.97 19.27 -29.56
CA PHE A 347 25.87 18.44 -29.05
C PHE A 347 26.39 17.32 -28.17
N GLY A 348 25.98 17.31 -26.89
CA GLY A 348 26.25 16.23 -25.97
C GLY A 348 25.08 15.25 -25.90
N PHE A 349 25.38 13.97 -25.72
CA PHE A 349 24.38 12.93 -25.50
C PHE A 349 24.93 11.86 -24.58
N ALA A 350 24.08 11.36 -23.70
CA ALA A 350 24.43 10.34 -22.73
C ALA A 350 23.35 9.24 -22.67
N LEU A 351 23.78 8.04 -22.32
CA LEU A 351 22.91 6.95 -21.88
C LEU A 351 23.64 6.21 -20.78
N GLY A 352 22.90 5.80 -19.74
CA GLY A 352 23.44 5.04 -18.63
C GLY A 352 22.40 4.18 -17.96
N ASP A 353 22.89 3.18 -17.24
CA ASP A 353 22.11 2.26 -16.43
C ASP A 353 22.63 2.23 -15.01
N VAL A 354 21.72 2.30 -14.05
CA VAL A 354 21.97 2.26 -12.61
C VAL A 354 21.72 0.86 -12.07
N ALA A 355 22.75 0.27 -11.48
CA ALA A 355 22.68 -1.07 -10.91
C ALA A 355 21.54 -1.23 -9.90
N GLY A 356 20.71 -2.24 -10.12
CA GLY A 356 19.53 -2.56 -9.32
C GLY A 356 18.22 -2.11 -9.96
N LYS A 357 17.09 -2.40 -9.32
CA LYS A 357 15.76 -2.15 -9.87
C LYS A 357 14.84 -1.47 -8.85
N GLY A 358 13.88 -0.70 -9.36
CA GLY A 358 12.86 -0.05 -8.54
C GLY A 358 13.29 1.30 -7.94
N PRO A 359 12.61 1.78 -6.86
CA PRO A 359 12.73 3.14 -6.37
C PRO A 359 14.15 3.63 -6.07
N PRO A 360 15.05 2.81 -5.49
CA PRO A 360 16.39 3.27 -5.20
C PRO A 360 17.24 3.51 -6.46
N ALA A 361 17.09 2.68 -7.51
CA ALA A 361 17.78 2.89 -8.79
C ALA A 361 17.25 4.15 -9.48
N ALA A 362 15.92 4.31 -9.55
CA ALA A 362 15.27 5.48 -10.15
C ALA A 362 15.66 6.81 -9.50
N LEU A 363 15.83 6.84 -8.16
CA LEU A 363 16.32 8.03 -7.46
C LEU A 363 17.75 8.38 -7.85
N LEU A 364 18.63 7.37 -7.99
CA LEU A 364 20.01 7.59 -8.42
C LEU A 364 20.06 8.02 -9.89
N THR A 365 19.22 7.45 -10.74
CA THR A 365 19.03 7.88 -12.14
C THR A 365 18.72 9.37 -12.22
N ALA A 366 17.73 9.85 -11.45
CA ALA A 366 17.38 11.28 -11.43
C ALA A 366 18.54 12.18 -10.95
N VAL A 367 19.33 11.71 -9.98
CA VAL A 367 20.54 12.41 -9.53
C VAL A 367 21.58 12.48 -10.65
N LEU A 368 21.83 11.37 -11.35
CA LEU A 368 22.79 11.32 -12.47
C LEU A 368 22.37 12.25 -13.61
N GLN A 369 21.10 12.22 -14.03
CA GLN A 369 20.57 13.14 -15.04
C GLN A 369 20.82 14.61 -14.62
N GLY A 370 20.46 14.96 -13.36
CA GLY A 370 20.71 16.31 -12.84
C GLY A 370 22.19 16.71 -12.88
N ILE A 371 23.12 15.79 -12.61
CA ILE A 371 24.56 16.06 -12.66
C ILE A 371 25.00 16.19 -14.13
N PHE A 372 24.54 15.35 -15.07
CA PHE A 372 24.85 15.48 -16.49
C PHE A 372 24.41 16.84 -17.02
N VAL A 373 23.16 17.24 -16.77
CA VAL A 373 22.65 18.56 -17.18
C VAL A 373 23.49 19.69 -16.58
N ALA A 374 23.87 19.62 -15.31
CA ALA A 374 24.69 20.63 -14.66
C ALA A 374 26.11 20.71 -15.26
N GLN A 375 26.70 19.57 -15.67
CA GLN A 375 28.04 19.54 -16.27
C GLN A 375 28.06 20.11 -17.70
N SER A 376 26.93 20.17 -18.42
CA SER A 376 26.84 20.78 -19.74
C SER A 376 27.27 22.25 -19.77
N PHE A 377 27.12 22.95 -18.63
CA PHE A 377 27.52 24.35 -18.47
C PHE A 377 28.98 24.51 -18.03
N ALA A 378 29.62 23.47 -17.47
CA ALA A 378 30.92 23.58 -16.82
C ALA A 378 32.08 23.02 -17.65
N SER A 379 31.87 21.95 -18.39
CA SER A 379 32.88 21.26 -19.20
C SER A 379 32.26 20.55 -20.33
N SER A 380 32.93 20.53 -21.46
CA SER A 380 32.49 19.80 -22.66
C SER A 380 33.32 18.55 -22.94
N GLU A 381 34.31 18.24 -22.11
CA GLU A 381 35.16 17.06 -22.32
C GLU A 381 34.56 15.82 -21.63
N PRO A 382 34.26 14.73 -22.40
CA PRO A 382 33.59 13.54 -21.86
C PRO A 382 34.30 12.89 -20.68
N LYS A 383 35.62 12.71 -20.73
CA LYS A 383 36.39 12.10 -19.64
C LYS A 383 36.34 12.90 -18.34
N GLU A 384 36.38 14.23 -18.43
CA GLU A 384 36.33 15.10 -17.23
C GLU A 384 34.93 15.07 -16.61
N THR A 385 33.89 15.04 -17.46
CA THR A 385 32.50 14.94 -17.02
C THR A 385 32.27 13.64 -16.25
N LEU A 386 32.66 12.47 -16.80
CA LEU A 386 32.49 11.20 -16.12
C LEU A 386 33.35 11.08 -14.87
N SER A 387 34.58 11.62 -14.87
CA SER A 387 35.43 11.69 -13.67
C SER A 387 34.75 12.48 -12.53
N ARG A 388 34.16 13.64 -12.82
CA ARG A 388 33.43 14.45 -11.84
C ARG A 388 32.17 13.74 -11.31
N ILE A 389 31.44 13.06 -12.19
CA ILE A 389 30.27 12.27 -11.82
C ILE A 389 30.69 11.12 -10.89
N ASN A 390 31.75 10.38 -11.21
CA ASN A 390 32.29 9.32 -10.38
C ASN A 390 32.62 9.83 -8.95
N ILE A 391 33.36 10.91 -8.85
CA ILE A 391 33.70 11.55 -7.57
C ILE A 391 32.44 11.97 -6.81
N ALA A 392 31.45 12.56 -7.49
CA ALA A 392 30.21 13.00 -6.86
C ALA A 392 29.38 11.83 -6.31
N LEU A 393 29.39 10.67 -6.97
CA LEU A 393 28.71 9.46 -6.51
C LEU A 393 29.40 8.85 -5.28
N ILE A 394 30.72 8.73 -5.32
CA ILE A 394 31.52 8.16 -4.22
C ILE A 394 31.38 8.99 -2.94
N HIS A 395 31.47 10.31 -3.04
CA HIS A 395 31.32 11.22 -1.89
C HIS A 395 29.95 11.14 -1.20
N ARG A 396 28.94 10.63 -1.87
CA ARG A 396 27.60 10.45 -1.29
C ARG A 396 27.41 9.13 -0.55
N SER A 397 28.45 8.28 -0.51
CA SER A 397 28.47 6.99 0.22
C SER A 397 27.19 6.15 -0.02
N LEU A 398 26.75 6.06 -1.27
CA LEU A 398 25.60 5.24 -1.64
C LEU A 398 26.04 3.77 -1.63
N GLU A 399 25.96 3.12 -0.48
CA GLU A 399 26.41 1.75 -0.24
C GLU A 399 25.97 0.83 -1.39
N SER A 400 26.98 0.22 -2.05
CA SER A 400 26.83 -0.82 -3.09
C SER A 400 26.09 -0.42 -4.37
N ARG A 401 25.99 0.87 -4.71
CA ARG A 401 25.32 1.30 -5.93
C ARG A 401 26.31 1.94 -6.89
N PHE A 402 26.31 1.45 -8.11
CA PHE A 402 27.12 1.91 -9.21
C PHE A 402 26.25 2.15 -10.45
N ALA A 403 26.80 2.81 -11.43
CA ALA A 403 26.14 2.99 -12.72
C ALA A 403 27.12 2.76 -13.86
N THR A 404 26.61 2.30 -14.96
CA THR A 404 27.31 2.38 -16.26
C THR A 404 26.84 3.63 -16.98
N ALA A 405 27.72 4.27 -17.76
CA ALA A 405 27.32 5.39 -18.59
C ALA A 405 28.24 5.55 -19.80
N PHE A 406 27.63 5.96 -20.90
CA PHE A 406 28.33 6.48 -22.07
C PHE A 406 28.02 7.97 -22.21
N PHE A 407 29.03 8.78 -22.47
CA PHE A 407 28.87 10.18 -22.79
C PHE A 407 29.65 10.55 -24.06
N GLY A 408 28.93 11.08 -25.06
CA GLY A 408 29.47 11.52 -26.33
C GLY A 408 29.23 13.00 -26.58
N VAL A 409 30.17 13.67 -27.23
CA VAL A 409 30.09 15.06 -27.67
C VAL A 409 30.40 15.12 -29.18
N LEU A 410 29.39 15.50 -29.96
CA LEU A 410 29.45 15.64 -31.39
C LEU A 410 29.64 17.12 -31.79
N SER A 411 30.63 17.40 -32.60
CA SER A 411 30.94 18.72 -33.15
C SER A 411 30.32 18.96 -34.51
N PRO A 412 30.09 20.23 -34.91
CA PRO A 412 29.54 20.57 -36.23
C PRO A 412 30.36 20.05 -37.42
N ASP A 413 31.67 19.85 -37.27
CA ASP A 413 32.56 19.32 -38.30
C ASP A 413 32.59 17.79 -38.39
N GLY A 414 31.76 17.10 -37.61
CA GLY A 414 31.66 15.64 -37.51
C GLY A 414 32.67 14.99 -36.57
N GLY A 415 33.44 15.78 -35.81
CA GLY A 415 34.30 15.27 -34.73
C GLY A 415 33.45 14.74 -33.59
N LEU A 416 33.70 13.51 -33.13
CA LEU A 416 33.11 12.91 -31.94
C LEU A 416 34.20 12.69 -30.91
N SER A 417 34.02 13.26 -29.73
CA SER A 417 34.76 12.88 -28.53
C SER A 417 33.81 12.09 -27.61
N TYR A 418 34.28 11.01 -26.98
CA TYR A 418 33.43 10.19 -26.13
C TYR A 418 34.23 9.56 -24.99
N CYS A 419 33.49 9.10 -23.98
CA CYS A 419 34.03 8.29 -22.90
C CYS A 419 32.98 7.26 -22.46
N ASN A 420 33.42 6.01 -22.30
CA ASN A 420 32.58 4.90 -21.86
C ASN A 420 32.97 4.48 -20.43
N ALA A 421 32.07 4.62 -19.47
CA ALA A 421 32.26 4.17 -18.08
C ALA A 421 31.57 2.80 -17.86
N GLY A 422 32.12 1.75 -18.48
CA GLY A 422 31.64 0.38 -18.32
C GLY A 422 30.26 0.09 -18.90
N HIS A 423 29.77 0.94 -19.79
CA HIS A 423 28.50 0.74 -20.48
C HIS A 423 28.67 -0.14 -21.73
N ASN A 424 27.57 -0.74 -22.21
CA ASN A 424 27.56 -1.48 -23.49
C ASN A 424 28.15 -0.59 -24.58
N PRO A 425 29.21 -1.03 -25.30
CA PRO A 425 29.88 -0.18 -26.28
C PRO A 425 28.95 0.26 -27.40
N PRO A 426 28.68 1.55 -27.57
CA PRO A 426 27.88 2.07 -28.67
C PRO A 426 28.46 1.71 -30.03
N MET A 427 27.61 1.65 -31.04
CA MET A 427 27.99 1.39 -32.40
C MET A 427 27.97 2.68 -33.22
N LEU A 428 29.09 3.05 -33.81
CA LEU A 428 29.16 4.01 -34.93
C LEU A 428 29.02 3.25 -36.24
N ILE A 429 27.92 3.47 -36.96
CA ILE A 429 27.58 2.75 -38.20
C ILE A 429 27.53 3.75 -39.34
N GLY A 430 28.32 3.48 -40.37
CA GLY A 430 28.38 4.30 -41.58
C GLY A 430 28.89 3.56 -42.77
N ARG A 431 29.22 4.29 -43.85
CA ARG A 431 29.74 3.72 -45.08
C ARG A 431 31.09 2.99 -44.91
N ARG A 432 31.84 3.32 -43.86
CA ARG A 432 33.13 2.68 -43.54
C ARG A 432 32.99 1.38 -42.75
N GLY A 433 31.77 1.00 -42.42
CA GLY A 433 31.46 -0.16 -41.60
C GLY A 433 30.92 0.18 -40.23
N VAL A 434 31.14 -0.72 -39.27
CA VAL A 434 30.73 -0.57 -37.86
C VAL A 434 31.97 -0.47 -36.99
N MET A 435 32.02 0.54 -36.12
CA MET A 435 33.04 0.73 -35.13
C MET A 435 32.39 0.75 -33.74
N ARG A 436 32.99 0.04 -32.80
CA ARG A 436 32.55 0.07 -31.39
C ARG A 436 33.28 1.19 -30.65
N LEU A 437 32.56 1.91 -29.80
CA LEU A 437 33.07 3.04 -29.02
C LEU A 437 33.38 2.55 -27.60
N GLU A 438 34.59 1.97 -27.40
CA GLU A 438 34.95 1.24 -26.20
C GLU A 438 35.81 2.06 -25.22
N GLU A 439 36.54 3.10 -25.71
CA GLU A 439 37.47 3.85 -24.87
C GLU A 439 36.77 4.55 -23.72
N GLY A 440 37.38 4.45 -22.54
CA GLY A 440 36.81 5.03 -21.32
C GLY A 440 37.46 4.51 -20.05
N GLY A 441 36.67 3.92 -19.16
CA GLY A 441 37.15 3.42 -17.88
C GLY A 441 36.14 2.51 -17.19
N LEU A 442 36.33 2.32 -15.87
CA LEU A 442 35.46 1.50 -15.05
C LEU A 442 34.11 2.18 -14.75
N ILE A 443 33.16 1.41 -14.27
CA ILE A 443 31.83 1.86 -13.87
C ILE A 443 31.89 3.00 -12.84
N LEU A 444 30.86 3.84 -12.84
CA LEU A 444 30.73 5.01 -11.99
C LEU A 444 30.31 4.63 -10.55
N GLY A 445 30.88 5.26 -9.55
CA GLY A 445 30.44 5.17 -8.15
C GLY A 445 31.00 3.98 -7.37
N MET A 446 31.86 3.16 -7.98
CA MET A 446 32.42 1.98 -7.30
C MET A 446 33.90 2.17 -6.86
N PHE A 447 34.68 2.88 -7.63
CA PHE A 447 36.11 3.04 -7.41
C PHE A 447 36.49 4.52 -7.35
N ASP A 448 37.21 4.94 -6.30
CA ASP A 448 37.57 6.35 -6.07
C ASP A 448 38.80 6.82 -6.88
N HIS A 449 39.66 5.90 -7.31
CA HIS A 449 40.87 6.18 -8.08
C HIS A 449 40.80 5.69 -9.51
N VAL A 450 39.72 6.06 -10.25
CA VAL A 450 39.56 5.71 -11.67
C VAL A 450 40.05 6.83 -12.55
N SER A 451 40.92 6.52 -13.50
CA SER A 451 41.19 7.37 -14.66
C SER A 451 40.28 6.98 -15.82
N TYR A 452 39.72 7.95 -16.47
CA TYR A 452 38.93 7.74 -17.70
C TYR A 452 39.75 8.20 -18.90
N ASP A 453 39.77 7.37 -19.94
CA ASP A 453 40.35 7.72 -21.23
C ASP A 453 39.25 8.27 -22.15
N GLN A 454 39.65 9.11 -23.10
CA GLN A 454 38.73 9.70 -24.06
C GLN A 454 39.00 9.15 -25.43
N GLY A 455 37.99 8.55 -26.06
CA GLY A 455 38.00 8.15 -27.44
C GLY A 455 37.64 9.30 -28.37
N ASN A 456 38.14 9.23 -29.59
CA ASN A 456 37.82 10.17 -30.65
C ASN A 456 37.49 9.42 -31.95
N ALA A 457 36.45 9.90 -32.61
CA ALA A 457 36.05 9.37 -33.93
C ALA A 457 35.63 10.52 -34.84
N ARG A 458 35.49 10.22 -36.14
CA ARG A 458 35.00 11.19 -37.12
C ARG A 458 33.87 10.60 -37.93
N LEU A 459 32.75 11.28 -37.96
CA LEU A 459 31.55 10.93 -38.66
C LEU A 459 31.55 11.59 -40.06
N ASP A 460 31.13 10.82 -41.05
CA ASP A 460 30.73 11.36 -42.37
C ASP A 460 29.21 11.67 -42.33
N PRO A 461 28.74 12.65 -43.14
CA PRO A 461 27.30 12.93 -43.20
C PRO A 461 26.48 11.69 -43.56
N GLY A 462 25.49 11.37 -42.74
CA GLY A 462 24.65 10.17 -42.82
C GLY A 462 25.07 9.03 -41.90
N ASP A 463 26.24 9.11 -41.24
CA ASP A 463 26.64 8.15 -40.22
C ASP A 463 25.76 8.28 -38.97
N ILE A 464 25.53 7.15 -38.30
CA ILE A 464 24.73 7.08 -37.07
C ILE A 464 25.55 6.53 -35.90
N ILE A 465 25.25 7.03 -34.71
CA ILE A 465 25.69 6.45 -33.45
C ILE A 465 24.47 5.84 -32.78
N VAL A 466 24.62 4.61 -32.32
CA VAL A 466 23.56 3.89 -31.60
C VAL A 466 24.09 3.54 -30.20
N VAL A 467 23.52 4.14 -29.19
CA VAL A 467 23.76 3.82 -27.77
C VAL A 467 22.60 3.00 -27.28
N PHE A 468 22.85 1.92 -26.55
CA PHE A 468 21.81 1.00 -26.11
C PHE A 468 22.18 0.36 -24.77
N SER A 469 21.16 0.11 -23.92
CA SER A 469 21.35 -0.63 -22.66
C SER A 469 21.42 -2.15 -22.92
N ASP A 470 21.87 -2.89 -21.91
CA ASP A 470 21.93 -4.35 -21.92
C ASP A 470 20.55 -4.99 -22.15
N GLY A 471 19.47 -4.36 -21.65
CA GLY A 471 18.10 -4.80 -21.91
C GLY A 471 17.69 -4.84 -23.38
N VAL A 472 18.46 -4.21 -24.30
CA VAL A 472 18.32 -4.40 -25.75
C VAL A 472 19.06 -5.65 -26.21
N SER A 473 20.34 -5.79 -25.87
CA SER A 473 21.19 -6.89 -26.35
C SER A 473 20.93 -8.22 -25.63
N GLU A 474 20.63 -8.19 -24.33
CA GLU A 474 20.38 -9.35 -23.49
C GLU A 474 18.88 -9.71 -23.39
N ALA A 475 18.01 -9.04 -24.16
CA ALA A 475 16.60 -9.37 -24.24
C ALA A 475 16.38 -10.84 -24.60
N LEU A 476 15.67 -11.59 -23.73
CA LEU A 476 15.51 -13.03 -23.89
C LEU A 476 14.25 -13.41 -24.68
N SER A 477 14.41 -14.37 -25.59
CA SER A 477 13.28 -15.04 -26.23
C SER A 477 12.58 -16.01 -25.26
N ALA A 478 11.42 -16.53 -25.66
CA ALA A 478 10.71 -17.58 -24.90
C ALA A 478 11.53 -18.88 -24.74
N THR A 479 12.58 -19.08 -25.56
CA THR A 479 13.51 -20.22 -25.48
C THR A 479 14.78 -19.92 -24.69
N GLY A 480 14.92 -18.68 -24.14
CA GLY A 480 16.10 -18.25 -23.39
C GLY A 480 17.29 -17.81 -24.25
N GLU A 481 17.09 -17.55 -25.55
CA GLU A 481 18.13 -17.01 -26.44
C GLU A 481 18.15 -15.48 -26.31
N GLU A 482 19.35 -14.87 -26.27
CA GLU A 482 19.51 -13.41 -26.25
C GLU A 482 19.32 -12.81 -27.66
N PHE A 483 18.79 -11.59 -27.70
CA PHE A 483 18.64 -10.83 -28.95
C PHE A 483 19.99 -10.59 -29.62
N GLY A 484 20.95 -10.13 -28.87
CA GLY A 484 22.35 -9.98 -29.29
C GLY A 484 22.61 -8.77 -30.19
N GLU A 485 23.83 -8.28 -30.12
CA GLU A 485 24.27 -7.13 -30.93
C GLU A 485 24.23 -7.37 -32.45
N SER A 486 24.43 -8.62 -32.89
CA SER A 486 24.37 -8.96 -34.32
C SER A 486 22.99 -8.72 -34.93
N ARG A 487 21.91 -9.04 -34.20
CA ARG A 487 20.53 -8.75 -34.64
C ARG A 487 20.26 -7.24 -34.61
N LEU A 488 20.73 -6.54 -33.56
CA LEU A 488 20.63 -5.08 -33.48
C LEU A 488 21.28 -4.42 -34.70
N GLN A 489 22.53 -4.80 -35.03
CA GLN A 489 23.24 -4.32 -36.18
C GLN A 489 22.51 -4.61 -37.51
N ALA A 490 21.97 -5.82 -37.66
CA ALA A 490 21.23 -6.22 -38.85
C ALA A 490 19.96 -5.38 -39.08
N VAL A 491 19.23 -5.07 -37.97
CA VAL A 491 18.04 -4.20 -38.02
C VAL A 491 18.42 -2.77 -38.46
N LEU A 492 19.50 -2.22 -37.91
CA LEU A 492 19.95 -0.85 -38.23
C LEU A 492 20.49 -0.73 -39.67
N GLN A 493 21.17 -1.76 -40.19
CA GLN A 493 21.72 -1.77 -41.55
C GLN A 493 20.67 -1.88 -42.66
N GLN A 494 19.41 -2.21 -42.33
CA GLN A 494 18.35 -2.30 -43.36
C GLN A 494 18.09 -0.96 -44.06
N ASP A 495 18.21 0.14 -43.32
CA ASP A 495 18.05 1.49 -43.86
C ASP A 495 18.83 2.51 -43.03
N LEU A 496 20.09 2.71 -43.38
CA LEU A 496 20.96 3.71 -42.75
C LEU A 496 20.58 5.16 -43.13
N GLN A 497 19.76 5.35 -44.16
CA GLN A 497 19.32 6.68 -44.59
C GLN A 497 17.95 7.06 -44.02
N GLY A 498 17.29 6.15 -43.30
CA GLY A 498 15.99 6.36 -42.67
C GLY A 498 16.01 7.44 -41.56
N ASP A 499 14.88 7.87 -41.17
CA ASP A 499 14.70 8.81 -40.03
C ASP A 499 15.12 8.15 -38.70
N PRO A 500 15.86 8.84 -37.80
CA PRO A 500 16.24 8.28 -36.52
C PRO A 500 15.06 7.77 -35.67
N GLN A 501 13.89 8.39 -35.79
CA GLN A 501 12.68 7.90 -35.12
C GLN A 501 12.23 6.54 -35.68
N GLU A 502 12.15 6.41 -37.02
CA GLU A 502 11.79 5.15 -37.67
C GLU A 502 12.80 4.04 -37.40
N MET A 503 14.09 4.39 -37.31
CA MET A 503 15.16 3.45 -36.94
C MET A 503 14.96 2.95 -35.49
N LEU A 504 14.72 3.86 -34.57
CA LEU A 504 14.48 3.51 -33.15
C LEU A 504 13.24 2.64 -32.98
N GLU A 505 12.14 3.00 -33.65
CA GLU A 505 10.90 2.21 -33.65
C GLU A 505 11.12 0.79 -34.19
N ARG A 506 11.92 0.64 -35.26
CA ARG A 506 12.28 -0.68 -35.78
C ARG A 506 13.11 -1.51 -34.80
N VAL A 507 14.06 -0.90 -34.10
CA VAL A 507 14.86 -1.58 -33.08
C VAL A 507 13.96 -2.07 -31.96
N LEU A 508 13.12 -1.18 -31.39
CA LEU A 508 12.22 -1.52 -30.29
C LEU A 508 11.19 -2.60 -30.71
N GLU A 509 10.67 -2.51 -31.94
CA GLU A 509 9.73 -3.52 -32.45
C GLU A 509 10.44 -4.87 -32.71
N ALA A 510 11.68 -4.86 -33.19
CA ALA A 510 12.45 -6.10 -33.38
C ALA A 510 12.71 -6.80 -32.04
N VAL A 511 13.07 -6.06 -30.99
CA VAL A 511 13.22 -6.59 -29.62
C VAL A 511 11.87 -7.13 -29.12
N ARG A 512 10.79 -6.36 -29.26
CA ARG A 512 9.44 -6.76 -28.82
C ARG A 512 8.95 -8.05 -29.50
N VAL A 513 9.19 -8.18 -30.80
CA VAL A 513 8.82 -9.38 -31.56
C VAL A 513 9.65 -10.58 -31.15
N PHE A 514 10.95 -10.38 -30.92
CA PHE A 514 11.86 -11.44 -30.47
C PHE A 514 11.53 -11.96 -29.07
N THR A 515 11.19 -11.08 -28.15
CA THR A 515 10.84 -11.43 -26.75
C THR A 515 9.41 -11.91 -26.59
N LYS A 516 8.60 -12.01 -27.64
CA LYS A 516 7.19 -12.38 -27.56
C LYS A 516 6.98 -13.68 -26.78
N GLY A 517 6.26 -13.58 -25.65
CA GLY A 517 5.98 -14.70 -24.75
C GLY A 517 6.97 -14.87 -23.60
N ALA A 518 8.03 -14.06 -23.53
CA ALA A 518 8.92 -13.94 -22.37
C ALA A 518 8.62 -12.65 -21.58
N ALA A 519 8.92 -12.66 -20.27
CA ALA A 519 8.84 -11.45 -19.46
C ALA A 519 10.05 -10.54 -19.77
N GLN A 520 9.82 -9.23 -19.80
CA GLN A 520 10.92 -8.27 -19.91
C GLN A 520 11.72 -8.28 -18.60
N ASN A 521 13.02 -8.61 -18.68
CA ASN A 521 13.88 -8.76 -17.52
C ASN A 521 14.62 -7.49 -17.14
N ASP A 522 14.90 -6.60 -18.10
CA ASP A 522 15.57 -5.33 -17.88
C ASP A 522 14.96 -4.18 -18.69
N ASP A 523 15.38 -2.95 -18.36
CA ASP A 523 14.94 -1.74 -19.04
C ASP A 523 15.48 -1.73 -20.48
N VAL A 524 14.63 -1.48 -21.47
CA VAL A 524 15.00 -1.43 -22.88
C VAL A 524 15.15 0.03 -23.27
N THR A 525 16.40 0.49 -23.37
CA THR A 525 16.72 1.89 -23.69
C THR A 525 17.66 1.95 -24.90
N ALA A 526 17.32 2.78 -25.87
CA ALA A 526 18.16 3.05 -27.01
C ALA A 526 18.11 4.52 -27.42
N LEU A 527 19.23 5.00 -27.94
CA LEU A 527 19.42 6.36 -28.41
C LEU A 527 20.14 6.31 -29.77
N ILE A 528 19.56 6.92 -30.78
CA ILE A 528 20.15 7.04 -32.11
C ILE A 528 20.48 8.50 -32.37
N VAL A 529 21.74 8.79 -32.75
CA VAL A 529 22.22 10.11 -33.12
C VAL A 529 22.77 10.03 -34.56
N ARG A 530 22.17 10.78 -35.47
CA ARG A 530 22.61 10.91 -36.83
C ARG A 530 23.39 12.19 -37.05
N TYR A 531 24.53 12.12 -37.68
CA TYR A 531 25.24 13.29 -38.16
C TYR A 531 24.74 13.68 -39.56
N SER A 532 24.20 14.88 -39.69
CA SER A 532 23.65 15.39 -40.98
C SER A 532 24.65 16.21 -41.79
N GLY A 533 25.84 16.47 -41.25
CA GLY A 533 26.78 17.43 -41.79
C GLY A 533 26.49 18.88 -41.38
N ALA A 534 27.52 19.72 -41.37
CA ALA A 534 27.32 21.15 -41.11
C ALA A 534 26.40 21.74 -42.19
N ALA A 535 25.38 22.51 -41.78
CA ALA A 535 24.59 23.27 -42.75
C ALA A 535 25.56 24.11 -43.61
N ARG A 536 25.50 23.96 -44.91
CA ARG A 536 26.22 24.85 -45.81
C ARG A 536 25.65 26.26 -45.55
N ALA A 537 26.51 27.14 -45.04
CA ALA A 537 26.19 28.56 -44.79
C ALA A 537 25.78 29.25 -46.10
#